data_debc0b08ef923e52eb9b7b264e59974f
#
_entry.id   debc0b08ef923e52eb9b7b264e59974f
#
_cell.length_a   1.000
_cell.length_b   1.000
_cell.length_c   1.000
_cell.angle_alpha   90.00
_cell.angle_beta   90.00
_cell.angle_gamma   90.00
#
_symmetry.space_group_name_H-M   'P 1'
#
loop_
_entity.id
_entity.type
_entity.pdbx_description
1 polymer ?
#
loop_
_entity_poly.entity_id
_entity_poly.type
_entity_poly.pdbx_seq_one_letter_code
_entity_poly.pdbx_strand_id
1 'polypeptide(L)'
;MGIGLKMIAKGSKKGFTLIEILMVVIIIGTLAAMVLPRISGRSDQARIAAAKADVTMNIPTALKLYELDNGFFPSTEQNLQALLKKPGKEPVPQNWNGPYLEKVPTDPWGHSYQYQSPGVHRVHDYDLWSKGKDPKEDKTDDDVVNW
;
A
#
# COMPACT_ATOMS: atom_id res chain seq x y z
N MET A 1 -63.08 24.59 -51.36
CA MET A 1 -62.64 23.61 -50.36
C MET A 1 -61.14 23.43 -50.51
N GLY A 2 -60.33 24.26 -49.82
CA GLY A 2 -58.87 24.32 -49.96
C GLY A 2 -58.21 23.47 -48.88
N ILE A 3 -57.47 22.46 -49.31
CA ILE A 3 -56.70 21.63 -48.40
C ILE A 3 -55.33 22.32 -48.21
N GLY A 4 -55.12 22.93 -47.02
CA GLY A 4 -53.87 23.56 -46.68
C GLY A 4 -52.76 22.49 -46.33
N LEU A 5 -51.78 22.39 -47.20
CA LEU A 5 -50.64 21.55 -47.03
C LEU A 5 -49.69 22.20 -46.01
N LYS A 6 -49.62 21.62 -44.76
CA LYS A 6 -48.76 22.07 -43.71
C LYS A 6 -47.36 21.57 -44.01
N MET A 7 -46.48 22.44 -44.48
CA MET A 7 -45.04 22.10 -44.61
C MET A 7 -44.40 21.93 -43.21
N ILE A 8 -44.00 20.73 -42.89
CA ILE A 8 -43.21 20.45 -41.72
C ILE A 8 -41.76 20.85 -42.00
N ALA A 9 -41.30 21.91 -41.35
CA ALA A 9 -39.90 22.33 -41.41
C ALA A 9 -39.01 21.26 -40.84
N LYS A 10 -38.20 20.63 -41.68
CA LYS A 10 -37.21 19.62 -41.30
C LYS A 10 -36.09 20.33 -40.54
N GLY A 11 -36.09 20.20 -39.21
CA GLY A 11 -35.03 20.75 -38.35
C GLY A 11 -33.66 20.25 -38.81
N SER A 12 -32.77 21.13 -39.19
CA SER A 12 -31.37 20.84 -39.52
C SER A 12 -30.67 20.32 -38.29
N LYS A 13 -30.35 19.02 -38.25
CA LYS A 13 -29.47 18.46 -37.27
C LYS A 13 -28.06 18.98 -37.52
N LYS A 14 -27.61 19.93 -36.74
CA LYS A 14 -26.21 20.39 -36.75
C LYS A 14 -25.33 19.26 -36.24
N GLY A 15 -24.53 18.66 -37.11
CA GLY A 15 -23.49 17.72 -36.75
C GLY A 15 -22.27 18.45 -36.17
N PHE A 16 -21.55 17.80 -35.28
CA PHE A 16 -20.28 18.33 -34.79
C PHE A 16 -19.23 18.39 -35.88
N THR A 17 -18.45 19.46 -35.90
CA THR A 17 -17.32 19.60 -36.82
C THR A 17 -16.10 18.88 -36.31
N LEU A 18 -15.23 18.40 -37.19
CA LEU A 18 -13.99 17.74 -36.84
C LEU A 18 -13.08 18.64 -35.98
N ILE A 19 -13.05 19.95 -36.29
CA ILE A 19 -12.28 20.94 -35.53
C ILE A 19 -12.83 21.12 -34.10
N GLU A 20 -14.13 21.03 -33.89
CA GLU A 20 -14.78 21.16 -32.59
C GLU A 20 -14.36 19.98 -31.65
N ILE A 21 -14.39 18.77 -32.19
CA ILE A 21 -13.91 17.60 -31.44
C ILE A 21 -12.41 17.70 -31.16
N LEU A 22 -11.59 18.16 -32.12
CA LEU A 22 -10.15 18.33 -31.93
C LEU A 22 -9.86 19.35 -30.82
N MET A 23 -10.55 20.49 -30.78
CA MET A 23 -10.41 21.49 -29.73
C MET A 23 -10.76 20.91 -28.35
N VAL A 24 -11.84 20.15 -28.23
CA VAL A 24 -12.24 19.50 -26.97
C VAL A 24 -11.18 18.54 -26.48
N VAL A 25 -10.60 17.70 -27.35
CA VAL A 25 -9.53 16.75 -27.01
C VAL A 25 -8.28 17.47 -26.54
N ILE A 26 -7.88 18.58 -27.19
CA ILE A 26 -6.74 19.40 -26.78
C ILE A 26 -6.98 19.99 -25.38
N ILE A 27 -8.16 20.55 -25.11
CA ILE A 27 -8.50 21.14 -23.82
C ILE A 27 -8.49 20.08 -22.72
N ILE A 28 -9.13 18.93 -22.93
CA ILE A 28 -9.14 17.82 -21.97
C ILE A 28 -7.71 17.30 -21.73
N GLY A 29 -6.91 17.17 -22.79
CA GLY A 29 -5.51 16.72 -22.69
C GLY A 29 -4.64 17.66 -21.86
N THR A 30 -4.78 18.97 -22.05
CA THR A 30 -4.04 19.98 -21.27
C THR A 30 -4.46 20.00 -19.80
N LEU A 31 -5.75 19.90 -19.50
CA LEU A 31 -6.27 19.83 -18.14
C LEU A 31 -5.83 18.53 -17.44
N ALA A 32 -5.87 17.39 -18.13
CA ALA A 32 -5.40 16.11 -17.61
C ALA A 32 -3.91 16.16 -17.26
N ALA A 33 -3.07 16.76 -18.09
CA ALA A 33 -1.64 16.91 -17.85
C ALA A 33 -1.31 17.72 -16.58
N MET A 34 -2.17 18.66 -16.18
CA MET A 34 -2.00 19.43 -14.93
C MET A 34 -2.35 18.66 -13.67
N VAL A 35 -3.27 17.68 -13.76
CA VAL A 35 -3.81 16.95 -12.59
C VAL A 35 -2.96 15.72 -12.24
N LEU A 36 -2.46 15.01 -13.24
CA LEU A 36 -1.72 13.76 -13.08
C LEU A 36 -0.52 13.84 -12.09
N PRO A 37 0.36 14.86 -12.13
CA PRO A 37 1.50 14.94 -11.22
C PRO A 37 1.12 15.11 -9.75
N ARG A 38 -0.05 15.71 -9.46
CA ARG A 38 -0.50 15.96 -8.08
C ARG A 38 -1.07 14.72 -7.39
N ILE A 39 -1.50 13.73 -8.15
CA ILE A 39 -2.11 12.51 -7.61
C ILE A 39 -1.03 11.50 -7.20
N SER A 40 0.06 11.39 -7.95
CA SER A 40 1.15 10.44 -7.67
C SER A 40 1.86 10.73 -6.35
N GLY A 41 2.15 11.99 -6.03
CA GLY A 41 2.80 12.35 -4.76
C GLY A 41 1.95 12.06 -3.52
N ARG A 42 0.63 12.22 -3.60
CA ARG A 42 -0.29 11.88 -2.50
C ARG A 42 -0.41 10.38 -2.28
N SER A 43 -0.35 9.59 -3.34
CA SER A 43 -0.34 8.13 -3.27
C SER A 43 0.89 7.61 -2.53
N ASP A 44 2.07 8.15 -2.79
CA ASP A 44 3.31 7.74 -2.14
C ASP A 44 3.31 8.11 -0.64
N GLN A 45 2.84 9.30 -0.28
CA GLN A 45 2.68 9.70 1.11
C GLN A 45 1.71 8.79 1.88
N ALA A 46 0.58 8.40 1.26
CA ALA A 46 -0.36 7.48 1.87
C ALA A 46 0.25 6.08 2.09
N ARG A 47 1.06 5.59 1.15
CA ARG A 47 1.79 4.32 1.28
C ARG A 47 2.81 4.36 2.41
N ILE A 48 3.61 5.42 2.50
CA ILE A 48 4.57 5.62 3.59
C ILE A 48 3.85 5.65 4.94
N ALA A 49 2.73 6.37 5.06
CA ALA A 49 1.95 6.43 6.28
C ALA A 49 1.38 5.05 6.68
N ALA A 50 0.90 4.26 5.71
CA ALA A 50 0.43 2.90 5.96
C ALA A 50 1.56 1.98 6.41
N ALA A 51 2.71 1.98 5.71
CA ALA A 51 3.88 1.21 6.11
C ALA A 51 4.37 1.61 7.51
N LYS A 52 4.36 2.90 7.84
CA LYS A 52 4.71 3.40 9.17
C LYS A 52 3.77 2.87 10.25
N ALA A 53 2.47 2.85 10.00
CA ALA A 53 1.50 2.28 10.93
C ALA A 53 1.75 0.77 11.15
N ASP A 54 2.07 0.03 10.09
CA ASP A 54 2.40 -1.40 10.19
C ASP A 54 3.66 -1.65 11.01
N VAL A 55 4.73 -0.89 10.76
CA VAL A 55 6.03 -1.05 11.41
C VAL A 55 6.02 -0.55 12.87
N THR A 56 5.19 0.46 13.20
CA THR A 56 5.18 1.06 14.55
C THR A 56 4.04 0.58 15.43
N MET A 57 2.96 0.02 14.86
CA MET A 57 1.75 -0.34 15.62
C MET A 57 1.24 -1.76 15.32
N ASN A 58 0.91 -2.07 14.08
CA ASN A 58 0.17 -3.30 13.76
C ASN A 58 1.00 -4.57 14.00
N ILE A 59 2.18 -4.65 13.38
CA ILE A 59 3.08 -5.81 13.54
C ILE A 59 3.69 -5.85 14.94
N PRO A 60 4.16 -4.72 15.53
CA PRO A 60 4.60 -4.67 16.93
C PRO A 60 3.57 -5.17 17.93
N THR A 61 2.29 -4.87 17.73
CA THR A 61 1.23 -5.39 18.62
C THR A 61 1.17 -6.92 18.59
N ALA A 62 1.23 -7.53 17.41
CA ALA A 62 1.24 -8.98 17.28
C ALA A 62 2.52 -9.62 17.86
N LEU A 63 3.69 -8.99 17.66
CA LEU A 63 4.96 -9.41 18.24
C LEU A 63 4.93 -9.32 19.77
N LYS A 64 4.31 -8.29 20.32
CA LYS A 64 4.18 -8.11 21.76
C LYS A 64 3.24 -9.15 22.39
N LEU A 65 2.16 -9.52 21.72
CA LEU A 65 1.30 -10.61 22.15
C LEU A 65 2.04 -11.95 22.13
N TYR A 66 2.83 -12.21 21.09
CA TYR A 66 3.68 -13.40 21.04
C TYR A 66 4.68 -13.44 22.19
N GLU A 67 5.37 -12.32 22.48
CA GLU A 67 6.30 -12.22 23.60
C GLU A 67 5.59 -12.43 24.94
N LEU A 68 4.39 -11.87 25.12
CA LEU A 68 3.62 -12.01 26.34
C LEU A 68 3.27 -13.47 26.63
N ASP A 69 2.92 -14.24 25.60
CA ASP A 69 2.58 -15.66 25.76
C ASP A 69 3.81 -16.55 25.97
N ASN A 70 4.93 -16.23 25.31
CA ASN A 70 6.09 -17.13 25.21
C ASN A 70 7.33 -16.65 25.95
N GLY A 71 7.38 -15.37 26.37
CA GLY A 71 8.50 -14.78 27.12
C GLY A 71 9.67 -14.29 26.26
N PHE A 72 9.56 -14.39 24.93
CA PHE A 72 10.58 -13.95 23.97
C PHE A 72 9.95 -13.62 22.62
N PHE A 73 10.64 -12.84 21.79
CA PHE A 73 10.27 -12.59 20.40
C PHE A 73 10.67 -13.73 19.48
N PRO A 74 10.01 -13.94 18.34
CA PRO A 74 10.47 -14.88 17.33
C PRO A 74 11.93 -14.62 16.96
N SER A 75 12.71 -15.66 16.68
CA SER A 75 14.05 -15.47 16.14
C SER A 75 14.02 -14.95 14.70
N THR A 76 15.14 -14.42 14.21
CA THR A 76 15.29 -13.99 12.81
C THR A 76 14.92 -15.11 11.82
N GLU A 77 15.29 -16.36 12.13
CA GLU A 77 14.98 -17.52 11.28
C GLU A 77 13.49 -17.88 11.29
N GLN A 78 12.83 -17.70 12.43
CA GLN A 78 11.38 -17.92 12.55
C GLN A 78 10.58 -16.83 11.87
N ASN A 79 11.15 -15.62 11.82
CA ASN A 79 10.58 -14.46 11.13
C ASN A 79 9.12 -14.21 11.55
N LEU A 80 8.43 -13.31 10.84
CA LEU A 80 7.00 -13.00 11.06
C LEU A 80 6.07 -14.20 10.80
N GLN A 81 6.57 -15.28 10.19
CA GLN A 81 5.83 -16.53 10.03
C GLN A 81 5.43 -17.16 11.38
N ALA A 82 6.22 -16.94 12.42
CA ALA A 82 5.93 -17.39 13.78
C ALA A 82 4.64 -16.80 14.36
N LEU A 83 4.17 -15.68 13.82
CA LEU A 83 2.92 -15.03 14.22
C LEU A 83 1.67 -15.71 13.62
N LEU A 84 1.85 -16.52 12.56
CA LEU A 84 0.76 -17.24 11.89
C LEU A 84 0.70 -18.70 12.26
N LYS A 85 1.86 -19.32 12.45
CA LYS A 85 1.96 -20.75 12.76
C LYS A 85 2.99 -20.96 13.87
N LYS A 86 2.70 -21.89 14.76
CA LYS A 86 3.67 -22.29 15.80
C LYS A 86 4.96 -22.74 15.15
N PRO A 87 6.11 -22.11 15.47
CA PRO A 87 7.41 -22.54 14.96
C PRO A 87 7.79 -23.92 15.44
N GLY A 88 8.39 -24.70 14.57
CA GLY A 88 8.99 -25.99 14.93
C GLY A 88 10.50 -25.94 15.16
N LYS A 89 11.14 -24.77 14.87
CA LYS A 89 12.58 -24.54 15.10
C LYS A 89 12.80 -23.84 16.43
N GLU A 90 13.95 -24.10 17.05
CA GLU A 90 14.35 -23.43 18.30
C GLU A 90 14.51 -21.90 18.12
N PRO A 91 14.14 -21.12 19.15
CA PRO A 91 13.47 -21.53 20.39
C PRO A 91 11.99 -21.85 20.15
N VAL A 92 11.58 -23.10 20.44
CA VAL A 92 10.19 -23.54 20.24
C VAL A 92 9.30 -22.93 21.33
N PRO A 93 8.29 -22.10 20.97
CA PRO A 93 7.38 -21.51 21.93
C PRO A 93 6.48 -22.58 22.57
N GLN A 94 6.49 -22.67 23.90
CA GLN A 94 5.68 -23.65 24.61
C GLN A 94 4.22 -23.23 24.75
N ASN A 95 3.98 -21.93 24.94
CA ASN A 95 2.65 -21.37 25.19
C ASN A 95 2.10 -20.59 23.97
N TRP A 96 2.44 -21.05 22.75
CA TRP A 96 1.96 -20.41 21.54
C TRP A 96 0.43 -20.44 21.47
N ASN A 97 -0.20 -19.27 21.51
CA ASN A 97 -1.66 -19.09 21.54
C ASN A 97 -2.20 -18.32 20.31
N GLY A 98 -1.41 -18.36 19.22
CA GLY A 98 -1.81 -17.70 17.97
C GLY A 98 -2.91 -18.43 17.17
N PRO A 99 -3.21 -17.98 15.96
CA PRO A 99 -2.43 -16.99 15.20
C PRO A 99 -2.56 -15.56 15.74
N TYR A 100 -1.46 -14.82 15.74
CA TYR A 100 -1.41 -13.41 16.16
C TYR A 100 -1.61 -12.45 14.99
N LEU A 101 -1.49 -12.96 13.76
CA LEU A 101 -1.84 -12.29 12.49
C LEU A 101 -2.64 -13.24 11.62
N GLU A 102 -3.53 -12.70 10.80
CA GLU A 102 -4.35 -13.49 9.86
C GLU A 102 -3.54 -13.93 8.62
N LYS A 103 -2.60 -13.12 8.19
CA LYS A 103 -1.74 -13.36 7.03
C LYS A 103 -0.37 -12.74 7.21
N VAL A 104 0.60 -13.19 6.42
CA VAL A 104 1.92 -12.54 6.37
C VAL A 104 1.74 -11.11 5.91
N PRO A 105 2.19 -10.11 6.69
CA PRO A 105 2.05 -8.73 6.31
C PRO A 105 2.97 -8.39 5.13
N THR A 106 2.41 -7.66 4.18
CA THR A 106 3.14 -7.10 3.04
C THR A 106 3.02 -5.59 3.10
N ASP A 107 4.07 -4.91 2.71
CA ASP A 107 4.07 -3.46 2.66
C ASP A 107 3.18 -2.93 1.52
N PRO A 108 2.87 -1.62 1.48
CA PRO A 108 2.03 -1.03 0.45
C PRO A 108 2.61 -1.05 -0.97
N TRP A 109 3.86 -1.44 -1.14
CA TRP A 109 4.51 -1.65 -2.44
C TRP A 109 4.52 -3.11 -2.87
N GLY A 110 4.05 -4.03 -1.98
CA GLY A 110 3.93 -5.47 -2.26
C GLY A 110 5.13 -6.31 -1.82
N HIS A 111 6.06 -5.73 -1.06
CA HIS A 111 7.22 -6.45 -0.52
C HIS A 111 6.92 -6.99 0.88
N SER A 112 7.63 -8.04 1.28
CA SER A 112 7.58 -8.54 2.67
C SER A 112 8.36 -7.61 3.58
N TYR A 113 7.81 -7.32 4.77
CA TYR A 113 8.55 -6.64 5.83
C TYR A 113 9.78 -7.45 6.23
N GLN A 114 10.86 -6.75 6.52
CA GLN A 114 12.10 -7.33 7.02
C GLN A 114 12.07 -7.35 8.54
N TYR A 115 12.59 -8.43 9.14
CA TYR A 115 12.57 -8.65 10.57
C TYR A 115 13.88 -9.24 11.03
N GLN A 116 14.42 -8.73 12.13
CA GLN A 116 15.63 -9.25 12.77
C GLN A 116 15.49 -9.20 14.28
N SER A 117 15.73 -10.32 14.94
CA SER A 117 15.70 -10.44 16.40
C SER A 117 16.84 -11.37 16.88
N PRO A 118 17.72 -10.92 17.80
CA PRO A 118 17.80 -9.55 18.36
C PRO A 118 18.09 -8.50 17.27
N GLY A 119 17.58 -7.28 17.48
CA GLY A 119 17.83 -6.15 16.57
C GLY A 119 19.29 -5.69 16.60
N VAL A 120 19.75 -5.08 15.52
CA VAL A 120 21.07 -4.41 15.47
C VAL A 120 20.93 -2.98 16.01
N HIS A 121 19.84 -2.32 15.71
CA HIS A 121 19.53 -0.96 16.19
C HIS A 121 18.86 -1.02 17.58
N ARG A 122 17.98 -1.99 17.78
CA ARG A 122 17.26 -2.22 19.03
C ARG A 122 17.72 -3.53 19.67
N VAL A 123 18.89 -3.51 20.31
CA VAL A 123 19.63 -4.71 20.79
C VAL A 123 18.84 -5.56 21.79
N HIS A 124 17.91 -4.97 22.56
CA HIS A 124 17.06 -5.67 23.53
C HIS A 124 15.67 -6.00 22.99
N ASP A 125 15.46 -5.78 21.71
CA ASP A 125 14.18 -5.90 21.04
C ASP A 125 14.41 -6.47 19.63
N TYR A 126 13.66 -6.04 18.66
CA TYR A 126 13.80 -6.44 17.27
C TYR A 126 13.86 -5.21 16.35
N ASP A 127 14.47 -5.38 15.20
CA ASP A 127 14.41 -4.43 14.09
C ASP A 127 13.35 -4.91 13.11
N LEU A 128 12.48 -3.98 12.69
CA LEU A 128 11.40 -4.21 11.73
C LEU A 128 11.36 -3.07 10.74
N TRP A 129 11.39 -3.38 9.43
CA TRP A 129 11.39 -2.33 8.41
C TRP A 129 10.76 -2.78 7.09
N SER A 130 10.33 -1.80 6.30
CA SER A 130 9.99 -1.94 4.89
C SER A 130 11.11 -1.32 4.05
N LYS A 131 11.43 -1.92 2.92
CA LYS A 131 12.37 -1.39 1.93
C LYS A 131 11.75 -0.30 1.03
N GLY A 132 10.53 0.14 1.33
CA GLY A 132 9.86 1.17 0.57
C GLY A 132 9.55 0.78 -0.88
N LYS A 133 9.56 1.77 -1.73
CA LYS A 133 9.28 1.64 -3.16
C LYS A 133 10.42 0.97 -3.92
N ASP A 134 11.66 1.23 -3.51
CA ASP A 134 12.85 0.62 -4.10
C ASP A 134 13.35 -0.53 -3.21
N PRO A 135 13.35 -1.80 -3.70
CA PRO A 135 13.79 -2.94 -2.90
C PRO A 135 15.31 -3.01 -2.71
N LYS A 136 16.08 -2.07 -3.23
CA LYS A 136 17.52 -1.99 -2.99
C LYS A 136 17.81 -1.65 -1.53
N GLU A 137 18.86 -2.26 -0.98
CA GLU A 137 19.26 -2.10 0.43
C GLU A 137 19.93 -0.76 0.76
N ASP A 138 20.07 0.11 -0.23
CA ASP A 138 20.60 1.44 0.01
C ASP A 138 19.53 2.21 0.80
N LYS A 139 19.88 2.63 2.01
CA LYS A 139 19.06 3.47 2.89
C LYS A 139 18.58 4.71 2.14
N THR A 140 17.44 4.57 1.49
CA THR A 140 16.77 5.65 0.76
C THR A 140 15.76 6.31 1.69
N ASP A 141 15.39 7.55 1.40
CA ASP A 141 14.46 8.33 2.21
C ASP A 141 13.03 7.72 2.30
N ASP A 142 12.78 6.63 1.56
CA ASP A 142 11.51 5.91 1.54
C ASP A 142 11.51 4.63 2.40
N ASP A 143 12.63 4.26 3.02
CA ASP A 143 12.70 3.17 3.99
C ASP A 143 11.89 3.53 5.24
N VAL A 144 11.03 2.62 5.68
CA VAL A 144 10.22 2.80 6.88
C VAL A 144 10.70 1.83 7.95
N VAL A 145 11.19 2.36 9.06
CA VAL A 145 11.87 1.61 10.13
C VAL A 145 11.19 1.82 11.49
N ASN A 146 11.41 0.89 12.45
CA ASN A 146 10.89 0.99 13.81
C ASN A 146 11.89 1.58 14.83
N TRP A 147 13.05 2.04 14.38
CA TRP A 147 14.07 2.70 15.19
C TRP A 147 14.34 4.14 14.78
#